data_12285e13a99dc6e25198ec491e18b3b4
#
_entry.id   12285e13a99dc6e25198ec491e18b3b4
#
_cell.length_a   1.000
_cell.length_b   1.000
_cell.length_c   1.000
_cell.angle_alpha   90.00
_cell.angle_beta   90.00
_cell.angle_gamma   90.00
#
_symmetry.space_group_name_H-M   'P 1'
#
loop_
_entity.id
_entity.type
_entity.pdbx_description
1 polymer ?
#
loop_
_entity_poly.entity_id
_entity_poly.type
_entity_poly.pdbx_seq_one_letter_code
_entity_poly.pdbx_strand_id
1 'polypeptide(L)'
;VKNEEVIRIFMENASKVAAEPFWVTNLSEMNQILGKILENDTAIYCPNMTELXKSVHLDPTRRVDTFMRATATVEEVVAGVAETGSIVVTSANDRAVQASLLPTRHVAILSASNIFETLDDFFNGIGDTIPSNITFITGPSRTADIELTLTIGVHGPEKVFIIVV
;
A
#
# COMPACT_ATOMS: atom_id res chain seq x y z
N VAL A 1 -3.41 -20.81 -6.29
CA VAL A 1 -2.28 -19.89 -6.52
C VAL A 1 -2.63 -18.93 -7.63
N LYS A 2 -2.49 -17.64 -7.36
CA LYS A 2 -2.79 -16.63 -8.37
C LYS A 2 -1.79 -16.76 -9.52
N ASN A 3 -2.27 -16.58 -10.73
CA ASN A 3 -1.43 -16.66 -11.92
C ASN A 3 -0.26 -15.68 -11.82
N GLU A 4 0.96 -16.18 -11.93
CA GLU A 4 2.17 -15.35 -11.87
C GLU A 4 2.15 -14.24 -12.91
N GLU A 5 1.51 -14.46 -14.04
CA GLU A 5 1.39 -13.44 -15.08
C GLU A 5 0.66 -12.20 -14.56
N VAL A 6 -0.42 -12.40 -13.80
CA VAL A 6 -1.18 -11.28 -13.23
C VAL A 6 -0.31 -10.49 -12.24
N ILE A 7 0.48 -11.22 -11.44
CA ILE A 7 1.39 -10.55 -10.49
C ILE A 7 2.43 -9.72 -11.25
N ARG A 8 3.00 -10.26 -12.32
CA ARG A 8 3.98 -9.53 -13.12
C ARG A 8 3.40 -8.29 -13.77
N ILE A 9 2.19 -8.41 -14.30
CA ILE A 9 1.50 -7.24 -14.88
C ILE A 9 1.27 -6.18 -13.81
N PHE A 10 0.82 -6.61 -12.63
CA PHE A 10 0.65 -5.70 -11.51
C PHE A 10 1.96 -4.97 -11.18
N MET A 11 3.05 -5.71 -11.03
CA MET A 11 4.35 -5.16 -10.68
C MET A 11 4.82 -4.15 -11.72
N GLU A 12 4.69 -4.51 -12.99
CA GLU A 12 5.10 -3.65 -14.09
C GLU A 12 4.30 -2.35 -14.10
N ASN A 13 2.98 -2.44 -13.97
CA ASN A 13 2.13 -1.25 -14.01
C ASN A 13 2.30 -0.39 -12.75
N ALA A 14 2.52 -1.00 -11.59
CA ALA A 14 2.82 -0.23 -10.38
C ALA A 14 4.12 0.56 -10.56
N SER A 15 5.13 -0.05 -11.17
CA SER A 15 6.39 0.65 -11.45
C SER A 15 6.19 1.81 -12.41
N LYS A 16 5.34 1.64 -13.42
CA LYS A 16 5.08 2.68 -14.40
C LYS A 16 4.47 3.93 -13.79
N VAL A 17 3.76 3.78 -12.68
CA VAL A 17 3.16 4.93 -11.97
C VAL A 17 4.00 5.34 -10.77
N ALA A 18 5.26 4.92 -10.75
CA ALA A 18 6.27 5.34 -9.77
C ALA A 18 6.09 4.76 -8.37
N ALA A 19 5.28 3.74 -8.19
CA ALA A 19 5.34 2.95 -6.98
C ALA A 19 6.59 2.06 -7.05
N GLU A 20 7.00 1.53 -5.90
CA GLU A 20 8.16 0.64 -5.84
C GLU A 20 7.70 -0.73 -5.35
N PRO A 21 7.41 -1.66 -6.27
CA PRO A 21 6.90 -2.98 -5.88
C PRO A 21 8.02 -3.99 -5.68
N PHE A 22 7.80 -4.91 -4.74
CA PHE A 22 8.68 -6.02 -4.43
C PHE A 22 7.84 -7.28 -4.33
N TRP A 23 8.27 -8.37 -4.94
CA TRP A 23 7.57 -9.65 -4.84
C TRP A 23 8.45 -10.58 -4.02
N VAL A 24 7.98 -10.98 -2.85
CA VAL A 24 8.75 -11.81 -1.92
C VAL A 24 8.15 -13.20 -1.78
N THR A 25 8.99 -14.14 -1.41
CA THR A 25 8.58 -15.54 -1.31
C THR A 25 8.34 -15.99 0.14
N ASN A 26 8.77 -15.19 1.11
CA ASN A 26 8.62 -15.57 2.51
C ASN A 26 8.68 -14.35 3.41
N LEU A 27 8.28 -14.54 4.67
CA LEU A 27 8.21 -13.46 5.64
C LEU A 27 9.58 -12.90 6.02
N SER A 28 10.62 -13.72 5.96
CA SER A 28 11.97 -13.24 6.26
C SER A 28 12.40 -12.20 5.23
N GLU A 29 12.17 -12.52 3.96
CA GLU A 29 12.48 -11.59 2.87
C GLU A 29 11.66 -10.31 2.98
N MET A 30 10.37 -10.46 3.31
CA MET A 30 9.50 -9.29 3.53
C MET A 30 10.10 -8.37 4.59
N ASN A 31 10.51 -8.94 5.73
CA ASN A 31 11.02 -8.14 6.83
C ASN A 31 12.38 -7.51 6.51
N GLN A 32 13.21 -8.18 5.70
CA GLN A 32 14.47 -7.58 5.26
C GLN A 32 14.21 -6.34 4.40
N ILE A 33 13.30 -6.46 3.45
CA ILE A 33 12.96 -5.34 2.57
C ILE A 33 12.32 -4.21 3.38
N LEU A 34 11.40 -4.56 4.27
CA LEU A 34 10.74 -3.58 5.12
C LEU A 34 11.76 -2.82 5.98
N GLY A 35 12.73 -3.54 6.53
CA GLY A 35 13.79 -2.92 7.34
C GLY A 35 14.58 -1.89 6.55
N LYS A 36 14.88 -2.18 5.28
CA LYS A 36 15.60 -1.25 4.42
C LYS A 36 14.74 -0.02 4.08
N ILE A 37 13.48 -0.26 3.73
CA ILE A 37 12.56 0.83 3.39
C ILE A 37 12.43 1.81 4.54
N LEU A 38 12.35 1.28 5.76
CA LEU A 38 12.04 2.07 6.96
C LEU A 38 13.26 2.47 7.78
N GLU A 39 14.47 2.27 7.26
CA GLU A 39 15.66 2.43 8.08
C GLU A 39 15.79 3.81 8.72
N ASN A 40 15.26 4.83 8.07
CA ASN A 40 15.34 6.21 8.56
C ASN A 40 14.02 6.75 9.14
N ASP A 41 12.98 5.90 9.22
CA ASP A 41 11.70 6.33 9.75
C ASP A 41 11.66 6.14 11.27
N THR A 42 11.36 7.21 11.99
CA THR A 42 11.34 7.17 13.45
C THR A 42 9.93 7.09 14.03
N ALA A 43 8.90 7.32 13.19
CA ALA A 43 7.51 7.30 13.63
C ALA A 43 6.70 6.50 12.62
N ILE A 44 6.38 5.25 12.96
CA ILE A 44 5.73 4.30 12.06
C ILE A 44 4.35 3.94 12.59
N TYR A 45 3.34 4.11 11.77
CA TYR A 45 1.97 3.78 12.11
C TYR A 45 1.53 2.49 11.41
N CYS A 46 0.94 1.56 12.18
CA CYS A 46 0.43 0.31 11.63
C CYS A 46 -1.05 0.21 12.01
N PRO A 47 -1.95 0.59 11.10
CA PRO A 47 -3.38 0.66 11.47
C PRO A 47 -4.07 -0.68 11.64
N ASN A 48 -3.62 -1.70 10.94
CA ASN A 48 -4.29 -3.00 11.04
C ASN A 48 -3.40 -4.00 11.76
N MET A 49 -4.05 -4.87 12.50
CA MET A 49 -3.36 -5.91 13.28
C MET A 49 -3.76 -7.28 12.78
N THR A 50 -3.76 -7.44 11.47
CA THR A 50 -4.01 -8.74 10.85
C THR A 50 -2.87 -9.69 11.17
N GLU A 51 -3.06 -10.97 10.91
CA GLU A 51 -2.00 -11.96 11.13
C GLU A 51 -0.75 -11.62 10.33
N LEU A 52 -0.93 -11.08 9.20
CA LEU A 52 0.19 -10.62 8.41
C LEU A 52 0.87 -9.41 9.03
N UNK A 53 0.28 -8.58 9.47
CA UNK A 53 0.76 -7.58 10.02
C UNK A 53 1.43 -7.82 11.16
N LYS A 54 0.92 -8.78 11.96
CA LYS A 54 1.63 -9.23 13.18
C LYS A 54 3.00 -9.83 12.90
N SER A 55 3.19 -10.33 11.72
CA SER A 55 4.47 -10.91 11.29
C SER A 55 5.51 -9.85 10.93
N VAL A 56 5.13 -8.59 10.91
CA VAL A 56 6.03 -7.50 10.57
C VAL A 56 6.93 -7.19 11.77
N HIS A 57 8.24 -7.18 11.52
CA HIS A 57 9.25 -6.91 12.57
C HIS A 57 9.54 -5.42 12.59
N LEU A 58 8.95 -4.73 13.55
CA LEU A 58 9.20 -3.31 13.76
C LEU A 58 9.60 -3.06 15.19
N ASP A 59 10.61 -2.21 15.37
CA ASP A 59 11.02 -1.77 16.69
C ASP A 59 9.85 -1.07 17.39
N PRO A 60 9.38 -1.60 18.53
CA PRO A 60 8.23 -0.99 19.22
C PRO A 60 8.44 0.48 19.58
N THR A 61 9.68 0.90 19.80
CA THR A 61 9.96 2.29 20.18
C THR A 61 9.71 3.27 19.02
N ARG A 62 9.64 2.75 17.79
CA ARG A 62 9.37 3.56 16.60
C ARG A 62 7.90 3.61 16.25
N ARG A 63 7.06 2.80 16.90
CA ARG A 63 5.63 2.76 16.60
C ARG A 63 4.90 3.92 17.26
N VAL A 64 4.00 4.53 16.50
CA VAL A 64 3.16 5.60 17.01
C VAL A 64 1.70 5.17 16.96
N ASP A 65 0.88 5.81 17.78
CA ASP A 65 -0.52 5.44 17.94
C ASP A 65 -1.46 6.20 17.01
N THR A 66 -0.92 7.11 16.23
CA THR A 66 -1.74 7.89 15.29
C THR A 66 -0.94 8.23 14.03
N PHE A 67 -1.64 8.14 12.89
CA PHE A 67 -1.03 8.50 11.62
C PHE A 67 -0.70 9.99 11.53
N MET A 68 -1.30 10.81 12.38
CA MET A 68 -1.04 12.25 12.38
C MET A 68 0.41 12.61 12.72
N ARG A 69 1.11 11.68 13.41
CA ARG A 69 2.50 11.90 13.78
C ARG A 69 3.46 10.98 13.01
N ALA A 70 2.93 10.18 12.10
CA ALA A 70 3.73 9.17 11.43
C ALA A 70 4.51 9.75 10.24
N THR A 71 5.73 9.25 10.05
CA THR A 71 6.49 9.50 8.83
C THR A 71 6.20 8.40 7.80
N ALA A 72 5.80 7.23 8.27
CA ALA A 72 5.45 6.11 7.40
C ALA A 72 4.26 5.36 7.97
N THR A 73 3.41 4.86 7.08
CA THR A 73 2.37 3.89 7.43
C THR A 73 2.73 2.55 6.80
N VAL A 74 2.66 1.50 7.60
CA VAL A 74 2.84 0.11 7.13
C VAL A 74 1.51 -0.59 7.35
N GLU A 75 0.91 -1.12 6.30
CA GLU A 75 -0.40 -1.74 6.44
C GLU A 75 -0.64 -2.81 5.39
N GLU A 76 -1.50 -3.76 5.73
CA GLU A 76 -1.99 -4.71 4.76
C GLU A 76 -3.13 -4.06 3.99
N VAL A 77 -3.04 -4.05 2.66
CA VAL A 77 -4.07 -3.49 1.81
C VAL A 77 -5.01 -4.59 1.34
N VAL A 78 -6.24 -4.23 0.99
CA VAL A 78 -7.26 -5.24 0.71
C VAL A 78 -7.10 -5.89 -0.66
N ALA A 79 -6.55 -5.18 -1.63
CA ALA A 79 -6.41 -5.72 -2.99
C ALA A 79 -5.42 -4.93 -3.81
N GLY A 80 -5.04 -5.51 -4.94
CA GLY A 80 -4.32 -4.85 -6.00
C GLY A 80 -5.08 -5.02 -7.31
N VAL A 81 -4.93 -4.09 -8.24
CA VAL A 81 -5.55 -4.14 -9.57
C VAL A 81 -4.44 -4.08 -10.61
N ALA A 82 -4.27 -5.19 -11.35
CA ALA A 82 -3.12 -5.34 -12.22
C ALA A 82 -3.12 -4.36 -13.39
N GLU A 83 -4.28 -4.15 -14.01
CA GLU A 83 -4.33 -3.29 -15.22
C GLU A 83 -3.88 -1.86 -14.95
N THR A 84 -4.00 -1.38 -13.71
CA THR A 84 -3.61 -0.01 -13.36
C THR A 84 -2.40 0.08 -12.43
N GLY A 85 -2.01 -1.04 -11.82
CA GLY A 85 -0.96 -1.04 -10.81
C GLY A 85 -1.38 -0.37 -9.51
N SER A 86 -2.69 -0.37 -9.24
CA SER A 86 -3.26 0.31 -8.08
C SER A 86 -3.39 -0.64 -6.90
N ILE A 87 -3.24 -0.08 -5.69
CA ILE A 87 -3.61 -0.80 -4.47
C ILE A 87 -4.92 -0.23 -3.95
N VAL A 88 -5.65 -1.05 -3.20
CA VAL A 88 -6.98 -0.70 -2.71
C VAL A 88 -6.98 -0.68 -1.20
N VAL A 89 -7.43 0.44 -0.64
CA VAL A 89 -7.67 0.56 0.80
C VAL A 89 -9.13 0.93 1.02
N THR A 90 -9.67 0.53 2.17
CA THR A 90 -11.08 0.78 2.46
C THR A 90 -11.24 1.33 3.87
N SER A 91 -12.44 1.81 4.16
CA SER A 91 -12.81 2.25 5.50
C SER A 91 -13.38 1.12 6.37
N ALA A 92 -13.29 -0.13 5.91
CA ALA A 92 -13.79 -1.27 6.68
C ALA A 92 -13.12 -1.31 8.05
N ASN A 93 -13.88 -1.75 9.06
CA ASN A 93 -13.40 -1.87 10.44
C ASN A 93 -12.96 -0.52 11.04
N ASP A 94 -13.64 0.53 10.64
CA ASP A 94 -13.41 1.90 11.13
C ASP A 94 -12.00 2.41 10.84
N ARG A 95 -11.37 1.87 9.82
CA ARG A 95 -10.04 2.31 9.41
C ARG A 95 -10.11 3.70 8.78
N ALA A 96 -9.23 4.58 9.23
CA ALA A 96 -9.14 5.91 8.64
C ALA A 96 -8.33 5.83 7.33
N VAL A 97 -8.95 6.16 6.21
CA VAL A 97 -8.28 6.14 4.90
C VAL A 97 -7.10 7.12 4.88
N GLN A 98 -7.18 8.18 5.66
CA GLN A 98 -6.10 9.18 5.77
C GLN A 98 -4.77 8.54 6.19
N ALA A 99 -4.81 7.40 6.88
CA ALA A 99 -3.57 6.72 7.28
C ALA A 99 -2.70 6.33 6.10
N SER A 100 -3.33 6.09 4.94
CA SER A 100 -2.59 5.77 3.71
C SER A 100 -2.13 7.03 2.96
N LEU A 101 -2.71 8.18 3.28
CA LEU A 101 -2.56 9.37 2.46
C LEU A 101 -1.71 10.46 3.09
N LEU A 102 -1.68 10.55 4.42
CA LEU A 102 -0.99 11.66 5.09
C LEU A 102 0.50 11.42 5.33
N PRO A 103 0.95 10.25 5.79
CA PRO A 103 2.39 10.06 6.02
C PRO A 103 3.18 10.15 4.71
N THR A 104 4.44 10.55 4.83
CA THR A 104 5.33 10.73 3.68
C THR A 104 5.56 9.44 2.92
N ARG A 105 5.62 8.31 3.63
CA ARG A 105 5.82 6.99 3.03
C ARG A 105 4.64 6.10 3.32
N HIS A 106 4.18 5.40 2.29
CA HIS A 106 3.14 4.39 2.44
C HIS A 106 3.72 3.04 2.01
N VAL A 107 3.76 2.10 2.93
CA VAL A 107 4.24 0.73 2.65
C VAL A 107 3.03 -0.19 2.71
N ALA A 108 2.64 -0.68 1.55
CA ALA A 108 1.49 -1.55 1.40
C ALA A 108 1.96 -3.00 1.33
N ILE A 109 1.42 -3.84 2.21
CA ILE A 109 1.67 -5.29 2.14
C ILE A 109 0.44 -5.89 1.47
N LEU A 110 0.65 -6.57 0.36
CA LEU A 110 -0.42 -7.04 -0.51
C LEU A 110 -0.30 -8.56 -0.72
N SER A 111 -1.36 -9.28 -0.32
CA SER A 111 -1.38 -10.71 -0.61
C SER A 111 -1.52 -10.92 -2.12
N ALA A 112 -0.66 -11.77 -2.70
CA ALA A 112 -0.72 -12.08 -4.12
C ALA A 112 -2.09 -12.63 -4.52
N SER A 113 -2.75 -13.35 -3.61
CA SER A 113 -4.07 -13.91 -3.89
C SER A 113 -5.15 -12.83 -4.06
N ASN A 114 -4.88 -11.61 -3.63
CA ASN A 114 -5.83 -10.50 -3.69
C ASN A 114 -5.53 -9.53 -4.83
N ILE A 115 -4.73 -9.95 -5.81
CA ILE A 115 -4.50 -9.14 -7.01
C ILE A 115 -5.52 -9.54 -8.07
N PHE A 116 -6.30 -8.58 -8.52
CA PHE A 116 -7.32 -8.76 -9.57
C PHE A 116 -6.78 -8.26 -10.90
N GLU A 117 -7.18 -8.91 -12.00
CA GLU A 117 -6.69 -8.50 -13.32
C GLU A 117 -7.19 -7.10 -13.68
N THR A 118 -8.49 -6.86 -13.45
CA THR A 118 -9.14 -5.62 -13.87
C THR A 118 -9.94 -5.03 -12.73
N LEU A 119 -10.31 -3.77 -12.89
CA LEU A 119 -11.20 -3.08 -11.97
C LEU A 119 -12.56 -3.81 -11.88
N ASP A 120 -13.07 -4.27 -13.03
CA ASP A 120 -14.32 -5.01 -13.05
C ASP A 120 -14.23 -6.28 -12.21
N ASP A 121 -13.12 -7.00 -12.33
CA ASP A 121 -12.91 -8.21 -11.52
C ASP A 121 -12.92 -7.88 -10.03
N PHE A 122 -12.28 -6.77 -9.64
CA PHE A 122 -12.28 -6.36 -8.25
C PHE A 122 -13.71 -6.10 -7.75
N PHE A 123 -14.49 -5.32 -8.51
CA PHE A 123 -15.86 -5.01 -8.08
C PHE A 123 -16.76 -6.24 -8.09
N ASN A 124 -16.56 -7.16 -9.01
CA ASN A 124 -17.32 -8.42 -9.02
C ASN A 124 -16.96 -9.29 -7.81
N GLY A 125 -15.75 -9.17 -7.29
CA GLY A 125 -15.29 -9.98 -6.17
C GLY A 125 -15.58 -9.39 -4.80
N ILE A 126 -16.08 -8.14 -4.74
CA ILE A 126 -16.21 -7.45 -3.47
C ILE A 126 -17.36 -7.99 -2.61
N GLY A 127 -18.36 -8.62 -3.23
CA GLY A 127 -19.49 -9.20 -2.52
C GLY A 127 -20.55 -8.16 -2.20
N ASP A 128 -21.45 -8.56 -1.28
CA ASP A 128 -22.63 -7.74 -0.96
C ASP A 128 -22.37 -6.69 0.11
N THR A 129 -21.27 -6.81 0.84
CA THR A 129 -20.95 -5.87 1.92
C THR A 129 -19.92 -4.87 1.41
N ILE A 130 -20.40 -3.70 1.04
CA ILE A 130 -19.56 -2.65 0.46
C ILE A 130 -19.18 -1.64 1.54
N PRO A 131 -17.89 -1.38 1.76
CA PRO A 131 -17.48 -0.36 2.73
C PRO A 131 -17.95 1.03 2.32
N SER A 132 -18.05 1.94 3.27
CA SER A 132 -18.49 3.31 2.96
C SER A 132 -17.45 4.06 2.13
N ASN A 133 -16.20 3.60 2.12
CA ASN A 133 -15.15 4.21 1.28
C ASN A 133 -14.27 3.11 0.70
N ILE A 134 -14.03 3.20 -0.61
CA ILE A 134 -13.05 2.37 -1.32
C ILE A 134 -12.15 3.35 -2.06
N THR A 135 -10.86 3.31 -1.76
CA THR A 135 -9.90 4.24 -2.35
C THR A 135 -8.84 3.46 -3.13
N PHE A 136 -8.61 3.87 -4.36
CA PHE A 136 -7.57 3.31 -5.22
C PHE A 136 -6.37 4.24 -5.19
N ILE A 137 -5.21 3.68 -4.84
CA ILE A 137 -3.96 4.43 -4.78
C ILE A 137 -3.09 3.95 -5.94
N THR A 138 -2.78 4.85 -6.85
CA THR A 138 -2.04 4.54 -8.08
C THR A 138 -0.75 5.33 -8.06
N GLY A 139 0.26 4.78 -7.38
CA GLY A 139 1.54 5.44 -7.21
C GLY A 139 1.50 6.56 -6.19
N PRO A 140 2.64 7.24 -6.01
CA PRO A 140 2.73 8.36 -5.06
C PRO A 140 1.99 9.59 -5.55
N SER A 141 1.74 10.51 -4.62
CA SER A 141 1.04 11.75 -4.93
C SER A 141 1.80 12.58 -5.94
N ARG A 142 1.10 13.06 -6.95
CA ARG A 142 1.65 13.92 -7.98
C ARG A 142 0.70 15.06 -8.27
N THR A 143 1.25 16.26 -8.45
CA THR A 143 0.48 17.43 -8.81
C THR A 143 1.24 18.16 -9.91
N ALA A 144 0.58 18.36 -11.05
CA ALA A 144 1.16 19.10 -12.18
C ALA A 144 0.08 19.98 -12.77
N ASP A 145 -0.50 20.77 -11.90
CA ASP A 145 -1.69 21.53 -12.27
C ASP A 145 -1.37 22.97 -12.67
N ILE A 146 -1.85 23.91 -11.91
CA ILE A 146 -1.85 25.33 -12.28
C ILE A 146 -0.46 25.85 -12.65
N GLU A 147 0.58 25.40 -11.98
CA GLU A 147 1.93 25.91 -12.17
C GLU A 147 2.70 25.15 -13.23
N LEU A 148 2.09 24.15 -13.85
CA LEU A 148 2.70 23.33 -14.89
C LEU A 148 4.00 22.67 -14.40
N THR A 149 4.13 22.45 -13.10
CA THR A 149 5.28 21.82 -12.48
C THR A 149 4.82 20.60 -11.72
N LEU A 150 5.42 19.46 -12.00
CA LEU A 150 5.08 18.23 -11.28
C LEU A 150 5.62 18.30 -9.86
N THR A 151 4.72 18.21 -8.89
CA THR A 151 5.10 18.20 -7.48
C THR A 151 4.62 16.89 -6.86
N ILE A 152 5.52 16.18 -6.22
CA ILE A 152 5.23 14.90 -5.59
C ILE A 152 4.96 15.12 -4.10
N GLY A 153 3.95 14.44 -3.58
CA GLY A 153 3.66 14.42 -2.16
C GLY A 153 2.85 15.60 -1.64
N VAL A 154 2.16 16.30 -2.52
CA VAL A 154 1.36 17.46 -2.10
C VAL A 154 0.07 17.02 -1.41
N HIS A 155 -0.61 16.02 -1.95
CA HIS A 155 -1.90 15.55 -1.44
C HIS A 155 -1.90 14.06 -1.08
N GLY A 156 -0.73 13.49 -0.86
CA GLY A 156 -0.59 12.08 -0.52
C GLY A 156 0.87 11.75 -0.29
N PRO A 157 1.22 10.49 -0.09
CA PRO A 157 2.62 10.13 0.20
C PRO A 157 3.55 10.44 -0.96
N GLU A 158 4.77 10.81 -0.61
CA GLU A 158 5.84 11.04 -1.58
C GLU A 158 6.32 9.72 -2.17
N LYS A 159 6.25 8.65 -1.40
CA LYS A 159 6.70 7.32 -1.84
C LYS A 159 5.68 6.26 -1.46
N VAL A 160 5.42 5.36 -2.40
CA VAL A 160 4.54 4.22 -2.20
C VAL A 160 5.35 2.96 -2.49
N PHE A 161 5.52 2.12 -1.48
CA PHE A 161 6.19 0.83 -1.61
C PHE A 161 5.12 -0.26 -1.50
N ILE A 162 5.24 -1.28 -2.35
CA ILE A 162 4.28 -2.38 -2.34
C ILE A 162 5.05 -3.68 -2.19
N ILE A 163 4.80 -4.42 -1.11
CA ILE A 163 5.43 -5.71 -0.90
C ILE A 163 4.36 -6.78 -1.13
N VAL A 164 4.51 -7.52 -2.23
CA VAL A 164 3.59 -8.62 -2.59
C VAL A 164 4.10 -9.89 -1.92
N VAL A 165 3.21 -10.52 -1.11
CA VAL A 165 3.56 -11.73 -0.35
C VAL A 165 2.69 -12.91 -0.76
#